data_23b8ba38b71815c257bf7534cf50039b
#
_entry.id   23b8ba38b71815c257bf7534cf50039b
#
_cell.length_a   1.000
_cell.length_b   1.000
_cell.length_c   1.000
_cell.angle_alpha   90.00
_cell.angle_beta   90.00
_cell.angle_gamma   90.00
#
_symmetry.space_group_name_H-M   'P 1'
#
loop_
_entity.id
_entity.type
_entity.pdbx_description
1 polymer ?
#
loop_
_entity_poly.entity_id
_entity_poly.type
_entity_poly.pdbx_seq_one_letter_code
_entity_poly.pdbx_strand_id
1 'polypeptide(L)'
;AVRDGLIPNVFSADGNHAYNSADASLWYVWAVQQMLKALPDRKGLIRERCWPVIKNIIEHYGGGKVPFVAPDAEGFLSVGNPGTQLTWMDAVANGRPVTPRHGQPVEISALWYNALAFADSLAKAFGEPEWRRTKQLDAMRSVFFKRYWVTDERGDYLADVWRDGGVETCVRPNQLFALSLPYPVLDEERYASVLSRVRRCLLTPYGLRTLAPSAPGYRPLYEGGPAERDEAYHQGTVWPWLLGAYGEAVLRAAWDVPGSVRELLRTIRPLFAQHLGDAGIGSVSEIFDGDPPHLPNGCIAQAWSVAECLRLLHLLKEAAPGIYAEWEANARKGGN
;
A
#
# COMPACT_ATOMS: atom_id res chain seq x y z
N ALA A 1 -9.51 -21.18 1.14
CA ALA A 1 -8.04 -21.04 1.14
C ALA A 1 -7.50 -20.35 2.42
N VAL A 2 -8.36 -19.97 3.39
CA VAL A 2 -7.89 -19.42 4.68
C VAL A 2 -7.33 -20.58 5.52
N ARG A 3 -6.12 -20.39 6.06
CA ARG A 3 -5.47 -21.38 6.93
C ARG A 3 -4.79 -20.66 8.10
N ASP A 4 -5.23 -20.95 9.33
CA ASP A 4 -4.60 -20.42 10.55
C ASP A 4 -4.33 -18.90 10.52
N GLY A 5 -5.35 -18.12 10.15
CA GLY A 5 -5.26 -16.66 10.01
C GLY A 5 -4.57 -16.17 8.73
N LEU A 6 -4.05 -17.05 7.89
CA LEU A 6 -3.35 -16.69 6.66
C LEU A 6 -4.23 -16.83 5.42
N ILE A 7 -4.15 -15.84 4.56
CA ILE A 7 -4.59 -15.88 3.16
C ILE A 7 -3.35 -16.15 2.30
N PRO A 8 -3.42 -17.07 1.32
CA PRO A 8 -2.25 -17.32 0.49
C PRO A 8 -1.91 -16.12 -0.39
N ASN A 9 -0.63 -15.81 -0.51
CA ASN A 9 -0.12 -14.81 -1.46
C ASN A 9 0.08 -15.39 -2.87
N VAL A 10 0.12 -16.71 -3.01
CA VAL A 10 0.13 -17.40 -4.31
C VAL A 10 -0.90 -18.52 -4.30
N PHE A 11 -1.83 -18.49 -5.25
CA PHE A 11 -2.80 -19.54 -5.49
C PHE A 11 -2.31 -20.46 -6.60
N SER A 12 -1.91 -21.67 -6.24
CA SER A 12 -1.45 -22.69 -7.21
C SER A 12 -2.62 -23.54 -7.68
N ALA A 13 -2.61 -23.90 -8.96
CA ALA A 13 -3.66 -24.72 -9.57
C ALA A 13 -3.73 -26.15 -9.00
N ASP A 14 -2.62 -26.67 -8.49
CA ASP A 14 -2.50 -27.98 -7.84
C ASP A 14 -2.94 -27.99 -6.36
N GLY A 15 -3.37 -26.83 -5.83
CA GLY A 15 -3.77 -26.67 -4.43
C GLY A 15 -2.63 -26.41 -3.44
N ASN A 16 -1.37 -26.43 -3.89
CA ASN A 16 -0.20 -26.11 -3.06
C ASN A 16 -0.02 -24.58 -2.98
N HIS A 17 -0.87 -23.94 -2.21
CA HIS A 17 -0.84 -22.48 -2.04
C HIS A 17 0.34 -22.03 -1.15
N ALA A 18 0.96 -20.89 -1.48
CA ALA A 18 1.99 -20.30 -0.64
C ALA A 18 1.39 -19.33 0.40
N TYR A 19 1.90 -19.42 1.65
CA TYR A 19 1.44 -18.65 2.81
C TYR A 19 2.62 -17.92 3.49
N ASN A 20 3.49 -17.33 2.71
CA ASN A 20 4.72 -16.68 3.16
C ASN A 20 4.66 -15.14 3.09
N SER A 21 3.49 -14.57 3.37
CA SER A 21 3.27 -13.13 3.39
C SER A 21 2.53 -12.72 4.66
N ALA A 22 2.97 -11.63 5.29
CA ALA A 22 2.30 -11.04 6.44
C ALA A 22 1.19 -10.05 6.03
N ASP A 23 1.22 -9.52 4.83
CA ASP A 23 0.30 -8.49 4.35
C ASP A 23 -0.95 -9.03 3.64
N ALA A 24 -0.88 -10.19 2.97
CA ALA A 24 -1.98 -10.74 2.19
C ALA A 24 -3.30 -10.85 2.99
N SER A 25 -3.24 -11.33 4.24
CA SER A 25 -4.39 -11.40 5.13
C SER A 25 -4.95 -10.03 5.50
N LEU A 26 -4.09 -9.05 5.68
CA LEU A 26 -4.48 -7.68 6.01
C LEU A 26 -5.09 -6.97 4.79
N TRP A 27 -4.57 -7.23 3.60
CA TRP A 27 -5.17 -6.77 2.33
C TRP A 27 -6.55 -7.38 2.07
N TYR A 28 -6.78 -8.63 2.47
CA TYR A 28 -8.13 -9.21 2.45
C TYR A 28 -9.12 -8.38 3.27
N VAL A 29 -8.74 -7.97 4.48
CA VAL A 29 -9.60 -7.13 5.33
C VAL A 29 -9.90 -5.80 4.64
N TRP A 30 -8.90 -5.16 4.04
CA TRP A 30 -9.08 -3.93 3.26
C TRP A 30 -10.00 -4.15 2.05
N ALA A 31 -9.86 -5.26 1.32
CA ALA A 31 -10.73 -5.59 0.19
C ALA A 31 -12.21 -5.74 0.63
N VAL A 32 -12.46 -6.36 1.78
CA VAL A 32 -13.81 -6.45 2.36
C VAL A 32 -14.37 -5.07 2.72
N GLN A 33 -13.51 -4.15 3.24
CA GLN A 33 -13.91 -2.76 3.48
C GLN A 33 -14.33 -2.05 2.19
N GLN A 34 -13.53 -2.18 1.11
CA GLN A 34 -13.87 -1.59 -0.19
C GLN A 34 -15.16 -2.20 -0.77
N MET A 35 -15.35 -3.51 -0.63
CA MET A 35 -16.60 -4.17 -1.03
C MET A 35 -17.81 -3.62 -0.26
N LEU A 36 -17.69 -3.44 1.04
CA LEU A 36 -18.79 -2.88 1.86
C LEU A 36 -19.10 -1.42 1.48
N LYS A 37 -18.05 -0.63 1.19
CA LYS A 37 -18.21 0.76 0.73
C LYS A 37 -18.94 0.81 -0.62
N ALA A 38 -18.57 -0.05 -1.56
CA ALA A 38 -19.15 -0.09 -2.90
C ALA A 38 -20.56 -0.73 -2.91
N LEU A 39 -20.83 -1.67 -2.01
CA LEU A 39 -22.06 -2.47 -1.96
C LEU A 39 -22.61 -2.51 -0.52
N PRO A 40 -23.11 -1.39 0.02
CA PRO A 40 -23.57 -1.30 1.42
C PRO A 40 -24.71 -2.29 1.76
N ASP A 41 -25.50 -2.67 0.76
CA ASP A 41 -26.59 -3.65 0.92
C ASP A 41 -26.09 -5.08 1.18
N ARG A 42 -24.80 -5.34 0.93
CA ARG A 42 -24.18 -6.66 1.16
C ARG A 42 -23.69 -6.88 2.58
N LYS A 43 -24.07 -6.03 3.53
CA LYS A 43 -23.70 -6.15 4.96
C LYS A 43 -24.03 -7.52 5.55
N GLY A 44 -25.16 -8.13 5.17
CA GLY A 44 -25.53 -9.48 5.58
C GLY A 44 -24.54 -10.55 5.10
N LEU A 45 -24.13 -10.48 3.83
CA LEU A 45 -23.11 -11.35 3.26
C LEU A 45 -21.76 -11.20 3.99
N ILE A 46 -21.38 -9.97 4.31
CA ILE A 46 -20.14 -9.72 5.07
C ILE A 46 -20.20 -10.35 6.44
N ARG A 47 -21.35 -10.22 7.16
CA ARG A 47 -21.54 -10.85 8.46
C ARG A 47 -21.40 -12.37 8.39
N GLU A 48 -22.00 -12.98 7.37
CA GLU A 48 -22.04 -14.45 7.22
C GLU A 48 -20.69 -15.02 6.73
N ARG A 49 -20.07 -14.40 5.70
CA ARG A 49 -18.95 -14.99 4.97
C ARG A 49 -17.60 -14.37 5.31
N CYS A 50 -17.53 -13.06 5.53
CA CYS A 50 -16.26 -12.37 5.70
C CYS A 50 -15.89 -12.16 7.18
N TRP A 51 -16.87 -11.86 8.02
CA TRP A 51 -16.64 -11.58 9.43
C TRP A 51 -15.98 -12.75 10.20
N PRO A 52 -16.37 -14.01 10.03
CA PRO A 52 -15.66 -15.14 10.63
C PRO A 52 -14.19 -15.23 10.19
N VAL A 53 -13.90 -14.90 8.92
CA VAL A 53 -12.53 -14.87 8.39
C VAL A 53 -11.72 -13.73 9.00
N ILE A 54 -12.29 -12.53 9.10
CA ILE A 54 -11.64 -11.37 9.74
C ILE A 54 -11.33 -11.69 11.21
N LYS A 55 -12.26 -12.29 11.95
CA LYS A 55 -12.04 -12.73 13.33
C LYS A 55 -10.88 -13.71 13.42
N ASN A 56 -10.86 -14.72 12.55
CA ASN A 56 -9.78 -15.71 12.49
C ASN A 56 -8.40 -15.07 12.23
N ILE A 57 -8.30 -14.13 11.29
CA ILE A 57 -7.07 -13.38 11.02
C ILE A 57 -6.61 -12.63 12.29
N ILE A 58 -7.50 -11.87 12.91
CA ILE A 58 -7.17 -11.05 14.09
C ILE A 58 -6.73 -11.92 15.27
N GLU A 59 -7.40 -13.04 15.51
CA GLU A 59 -7.05 -13.98 16.58
C GLU A 59 -5.68 -14.63 16.39
N HIS A 60 -5.33 -14.98 15.16
CA HIS A 60 -4.04 -15.62 14.89
C HIS A 60 -2.90 -14.60 14.92
N TYR A 61 -3.07 -13.45 14.29
CA TYR A 61 -2.06 -12.39 14.27
C TYR A 61 -1.86 -11.79 15.68
N GLY A 62 -2.95 -11.34 16.30
CA GLY A 62 -2.90 -10.74 17.63
C GLY A 62 -2.57 -11.71 18.76
N GLY A 63 -2.79 -13.00 18.56
CA GLY A 63 -2.43 -14.06 19.49
C GLY A 63 -1.03 -14.65 19.27
N GLY A 64 -0.24 -14.14 18.31
CA GLY A 64 1.09 -14.67 18.01
C GLY A 64 1.08 -16.13 17.53
N LYS A 65 0.01 -16.57 16.87
CA LYS A 65 -0.15 -17.96 16.39
C LYS A 65 0.39 -18.17 14.97
N VAL A 66 0.67 -17.08 14.25
CA VAL A 66 1.32 -17.13 12.94
C VAL A 66 2.83 -17.21 13.15
N PRO A 67 3.54 -18.22 12.58
CA PRO A 67 4.93 -18.50 12.93
C PRO A 67 5.94 -17.36 12.73
N PHE A 68 5.63 -16.41 11.86
CA PHE A 68 6.50 -15.27 11.54
C PHE A 68 5.90 -13.93 11.95
N VAL A 69 4.86 -13.91 12.80
CA VAL A 69 4.21 -12.70 13.30
C VAL A 69 4.18 -12.75 14.82
N ALA A 70 4.73 -11.74 15.46
CA ALA A 70 4.73 -11.60 16.92
C ALA A 70 4.14 -10.26 17.33
N PRO A 71 3.01 -10.23 18.07
CA PRO A 71 2.48 -9.00 18.64
C PRO A 71 3.39 -8.51 19.78
N ASP A 72 3.60 -7.20 19.89
CA ASP A 72 4.25 -6.59 21.04
C ASP A 72 3.24 -6.17 22.13
N ALA A 73 3.75 -5.61 23.23
CA ALA A 73 2.94 -5.18 24.37
C ALA A 73 1.95 -4.04 24.02
N GLU A 74 2.28 -3.23 23.02
CA GLU A 74 1.45 -2.12 22.53
C GLU A 74 0.47 -2.57 21.43
N GLY A 75 0.52 -3.85 21.04
CA GLY A 75 -0.39 -4.47 20.08
C GLY A 75 -0.01 -4.30 18.63
N PHE A 76 1.22 -3.84 18.30
CA PHE A 76 1.76 -3.86 16.94
C PHE A 76 2.39 -5.20 16.59
N LEU A 77 2.55 -5.48 15.30
CA LEU A 77 3.05 -6.75 14.78
C LEU A 77 4.50 -6.62 14.32
N SER A 78 5.39 -7.36 14.95
CA SER A 78 6.71 -7.63 14.41
C SER A 78 6.64 -8.82 13.45
N VAL A 79 7.22 -8.69 12.27
CA VAL A 79 7.19 -9.72 11.22
C VAL A 79 8.59 -10.15 10.79
N GLY A 80 8.78 -11.43 10.62
CA GLY A 80 9.98 -12.03 10.05
C GLY A 80 11.27 -11.87 10.84
N ASN A 81 12.36 -12.07 10.14
CA ASN A 81 13.75 -11.94 10.60
C ASN A 81 14.63 -11.50 9.41
N PRO A 82 15.94 -11.22 9.60
CA PRO A 82 16.82 -10.76 8.52
C PRO A 82 16.92 -11.67 7.29
N GLY A 83 16.55 -12.94 7.41
CA GLY A 83 16.56 -13.91 6.32
C GLY A 83 15.21 -14.11 5.61
N THR A 84 14.20 -13.29 5.91
CA THR A 84 12.85 -13.42 5.36
C THR A 84 12.39 -12.18 4.58
N GLN A 85 11.51 -12.38 3.60
CA GLN A 85 10.82 -11.36 2.81
C GLN A 85 9.30 -11.62 2.91
N LEU A 86 8.62 -10.95 3.82
CA LEU A 86 7.22 -11.24 4.18
C LEU A 86 6.25 -10.09 3.87
N THR A 87 6.72 -9.05 3.18
CA THR A 87 5.90 -7.93 2.70
C THR A 87 5.83 -7.97 1.17
N TRP A 88 5.08 -7.05 0.57
CA TRP A 88 5.02 -6.91 -0.89
C TRP A 88 6.39 -6.61 -1.55
N MET A 89 7.38 -6.15 -0.76
CA MET A 89 8.78 -5.99 -1.20
C MET A 89 9.55 -7.29 -0.95
N ASP A 90 9.27 -8.32 -1.72
CA ASP A 90 9.66 -9.71 -1.46
C ASP A 90 10.75 -10.27 -2.39
N ALA A 91 11.46 -9.42 -3.13
CA ALA A 91 12.52 -9.85 -4.04
C ALA A 91 13.64 -10.60 -3.32
N VAL A 92 14.12 -11.66 -3.97
CA VAL A 92 15.22 -12.52 -3.49
C VAL A 92 16.26 -12.63 -4.58
N ALA A 93 17.48 -12.16 -4.31
CA ALA A 93 18.63 -12.31 -5.20
C ALA A 93 19.67 -13.23 -4.57
N ASN A 94 20.15 -14.21 -5.34
CA ASN A 94 21.15 -15.19 -4.87
C ASN A 94 20.79 -15.86 -3.53
N GLY A 95 19.50 -16.19 -3.34
CA GLY A 95 18.98 -16.84 -2.14
C GLY A 95 18.91 -15.94 -0.89
N ARG A 96 19.04 -14.63 -1.03
CA ARG A 96 18.95 -13.65 0.07
C ARG A 96 17.87 -12.62 -0.21
N PRO A 97 17.05 -12.26 0.78
CA PRO A 97 16.13 -11.13 0.66
C PRO A 97 16.88 -9.84 0.32
N VAL A 98 16.43 -9.15 -0.73
CA VAL A 98 17.01 -7.86 -1.13
C VAL A 98 16.57 -6.74 -0.19
N THR A 99 15.31 -6.81 0.24
CA THR A 99 14.68 -5.80 1.08
C THR A 99 14.10 -6.47 2.33
N PRO A 100 14.96 -6.97 3.27
CA PRO A 100 14.51 -7.73 4.43
C PRO A 100 13.90 -6.79 5.48
N ARG A 101 12.70 -6.34 5.27
CA ARG A 101 11.98 -5.37 6.11
C ARG A 101 11.38 -6.05 7.36
N HIS A 102 12.21 -6.82 8.08
CA HIS A 102 11.82 -7.48 9.32
C HIS A 102 11.63 -6.47 10.47
N GLY A 103 10.88 -6.84 11.48
CA GLY A 103 10.43 -5.95 12.55
C GLY A 103 9.02 -5.45 12.29
N GLN A 104 8.77 -4.18 12.45
CA GLN A 104 7.45 -3.55 12.24
C GLN A 104 7.49 -2.65 10.98
N PRO A 105 7.19 -3.16 9.79
CA PRO A 105 7.04 -2.33 8.59
C PRO A 105 5.86 -1.37 8.75
N VAL A 106 6.03 -0.14 8.27
CA VAL A 106 5.04 0.94 8.48
C VAL A 106 3.67 0.61 7.87
N GLU A 107 3.65 -0.02 6.69
CA GLU A 107 2.40 -0.45 6.05
C GLU A 107 1.75 -1.63 6.77
N ILE A 108 2.51 -2.57 7.31
CA ILE A 108 1.96 -3.67 8.12
C ILE A 108 1.30 -3.09 9.37
N SER A 109 1.95 -2.16 10.05
CA SER A 109 1.40 -1.48 11.22
C SER A 109 0.14 -0.67 10.89
N ALA A 110 0.12 0.01 9.73
CA ALA A 110 -1.06 0.74 9.26
C ALA A 110 -2.21 -0.18 8.87
N LEU A 111 -1.93 -1.25 8.12
CA LEU A 111 -2.92 -2.26 7.71
C LEU A 111 -3.50 -2.99 8.94
N TRP A 112 -2.66 -3.32 9.91
CA TRP A 112 -3.09 -3.97 11.13
C TRP A 112 -4.01 -3.06 11.96
N TYR A 113 -3.62 -1.80 12.17
CA TYR A 113 -4.47 -0.81 12.83
C TYR A 113 -5.83 -0.69 12.10
N ASN A 114 -5.82 -0.56 10.78
CA ASN A 114 -7.01 -0.48 9.96
C ASN A 114 -7.89 -1.75 10.11
N ALA A 115 -7.29 -2.93 10.15
CA ALA A 115 -8.01 -4.18 10.34
C ALA A 115 -8.71 -4.25 11.71
N LEU A 116 -8.01 -3.85 12.77
CA LEU A 116 -8.58 -3.78 14.13
C LEU A 116 -9.70 -2.74 14.22
N ALA A 117 -9.54 -1.56 13.63
CA ALA A 117 -10.54 -0.49 13.62
C ALA A 117 -11.80 -0.91 12.81
N PHE A 118 -11.62 -1.58 11.69
CA PHE A 118 -12.73 -2.13 10.94
C PHE A 118 -13.48 -3.23 11.72
N ALA A 119 -12.74 -4.13 12.37
CA ALA A 119 -13.33 -5.14 13.23
C ALA A 119 -14.11 -4.52 14.39
N ASP A 120 -13.61 -3.47 15.05
CA ASP A 120 -14.35 -2.72 16.07
C ASP A 120 -15.65 -2.13 15.52
N SER A 121 -15.61 -1.57 14.29
CA SER A 121 -16.80 -1.05 13.62
C SER A 121 -17.82 -2.13 13.29
N LEU A 122 -17.38 -3.28 12.77
CA LEU A 122 -18.25 -4.43 12.49
C LEU A 122 -18.83 -5.02 13.76
N ALA A 123 -18.04 -5.16 14.83
CA ALA A 123 -18.48 -5.64 16.13
C ALA A 123 -19.62 -4.76 16.71
N LYS A 124 -19.47 -3.43 16.59
CA LYS A 124 -20.53 -2.48 16.94
C LYS A 124 -21.78 -2.72 16.09
N ALA A 125 -21.60 -2.87 14.79
CA ALA A 125 -22.70 -3.02 13.83
C ALA A 125 -23.45 -4.36 13.95
N PHE A 126 -22.78 -5.41 14.45
CA PHE A 126 -23.32 -6.76 14.60
C PHE A 126 -23.74 -7.10 16.03
N GLY A 127 -23.48 -6.22 17.01
CA GLY A 127 -23.83 -6.42 18.41
C GLY A 127 -22.93 -7.43 19.13
N GLU A 128 -21.62 -7.47 18.81
CA GLU A 128 -20.61 -8.35 19.40
C GLU A 128 -19.63 -7.54 20.26
N PRO A 129 -19.98 -7.14 21.50
CA PRO A 129 -19.20 -6.22 22.34
C PRO A 129 -17.82 -6.76 22.73
N GLU A 130 -17.63 -8.07 22.76
CA GLU A 130 -16.37 -8.74 23.06
C GLU A 130 -15.28 -8.49 21.99
N TRP A 131 -15.68 -8.07 20.81
CA TRP A 131 -14.78 -7.69 19.71
C TRP A 131 -14.45 -6.19 19.66
N ARG A 132 -14.96 -5.38 20.60
CA ARG A 132 -14.68 -3.95 20.66
C ARG A 132 -13.24 -3.70 21.15
N ARG A 133 -12.54 -2.77 20.48
CA ARG A 133 -11.12 -2.50 20.68
C ARG A 133 -10.77 -1.01 20.83
N THR A 134 -11.76 -0.18 21.09
CA THR A 134 -11.62 1.29 21.06
C THR A 134 -10.43 1.77 21.89
N LYS A 135 -10.26 1.32 23.14
CA LYS A 135 -9.13 1.73 24.01
C LYS A 135 -7.76 1.32 23.46
N GLN A 136 -7.68 0.14 22.83
CA GLN A 136 -6.45 -0.32 22.19
C GLN A 136 -6.09 0.58 21.00
N LEU A 137 -7.05 0.92 20.17
CA LEU A 137 -6.87 1.76 18.99
C LEU A 137 -6.38 3.17 19.35
N ASP A 138 -6.94 3.78 20.41
CA ASP A 138 -6.51 5.09 20.90
C ASP A 138 -5.04 5.06 21.34
N ALA A 139 -4.63 4.02 22.10
CA ALA A 139 -3.26 3.85 22.52
C ALA A 139 -2.30 3.65 21.33
N MET A 140 -2.69 2.85 20.37
CA MET A 140 -1.87 2.54 19.17
C MET A 140 -1.52 3.79 18.37
N ARG A 141 -2.42 4.76 18.19
CA ARG A 141 -2.14 6.00 17.43
C ARG A 141 -0.95 6.76 18.03
N SER A 142 -0.94 6.94 19.36
CA SER A 142 0.15 7.63 20.07
C SER A 142 1.48 6.89 19.96
N VAL A 143 1.45 5.56 20.04
CA VAL A 143 2.65 4.72 19.91
C VAL A 143 3.17 4.73 18.47
N PHE A 144 2.28 4.64 17.48
CA PHE A 144 2.64 4.71 16.05
C PHE A 144 3.41 5.99 15.76
N PHE A 145 2.89 7.13 16.18
CA PHE A 145 3.56 8.41 15.98
C PHE A 145 4.95 8.44 16.59
N LYS A 146 5.12 8.00 17.84
CA LYS A 146 6.42 7.97 18.54
C LYS A 146 7.44 7.07 17.84
N ARG A 147 6.99 5.98 17.22
CA ARG A 147 7.87 4.99 16.56
C ARG A 147 8.32 5.42 15.18
N TYR A 148 7.41 6.00 14.40
CA TYR A 148 7.65 6.18 12.95
C TYR A 148 7.95 7.61 12.54
N TRP A 149 7.61 8.61 13.37
CA TRP A 149 7.82 10.00 12.99
C TRP A 149 9.29 10.35 12.95
N VAL A 150 9.75 10.84 11.79
CA VAL A 150 11.14 11.27 11.54
C VAL A 150 11.13 12.72 11.11
N THR A 151 12.03 13.51 11.68
CA THR A 151 12.30 14.89 11.29
C THR A 151 13.74 15.00 10.84
N ASP A 152 13.99 15.49 9.63
CA ASP A 152 15.31 15.80 9.10
C ASP A 152 15.33 17.17 8.40
N GLU A 153 16.47 17.59 7.87
CA GLU A 153 16.66 18.87 7.17
C GLU A 153 15.68 19.08 5.99
N ARG A 154 15.12 18.01 5.45
CA ARG A 154 14.20 18.02 4.31
C ARG A 154 12.75 17.96 4.72
N GLY A 155 12.45 17.99 6.03
CA GLY A 155 11.11 17.97 6.60
C GLY A 155 10.72 16.63 7.21
N ASP A 156 9.47 16.50 7.58
CA ASP A 156 8.95 15.35 8.34
C ASP A 156 8.40 14.26 7.42
N TYR A 157 8.47 13.01 7.88
CA TYR A 157 7.97 11.83 7.19
C TYR A 157 7.88 10.63 8.14
N LEU A 158 7.47 9.46 7.64
CA LEU A 158 7.45 8.22 8.43
C LEU A 158 8.60 7.29 8.03
N ALA A 159 9.30 6.77 9.04
CA ALA A 159 10.28 5.70 8.88
C ALA A 159 9.64 4.48 8.21
N ASP A 160 10.42 3.73 7.44
CA ASP A 160 9.94 2.55 6.73
C ASP A 160 9.72 1.35 7.65
N VAL A 161 10.63 1.13 8.60
CA VAL A 161 10.55 0.02 9.57
C VAL A 161 10.98 0.48 10.95
N TRP A 162 10.22 0.09 11.97
CA TRP A 162 10.63 0.21 13.37
C TRP A 162 11.10 -1.14 13.90
N ARG A 163 12.18 -1.13 14.70
CA ARG A 163 12.72 -2.30 15.41
C ARG A 163 13.18 -1.90 16.80
N ASP A 164 13.28 -2.86 17.72
CA ASP A 164 14.03 -2.64 18.96
C ASP A 164 15.47 -2.24 18.62
N GLY A 165 15.85 -1.03 19.05
CA GLY A 165 17.17 -0.47 18.78
C GLY A 165 17.24 0.56 17.65
N GLY A 166 16.15 0.86 16.93
CA GLY A 166 16.14 1.94 15.96
C GLY A 166 15.12 1.84 14.84
N VAL A 167 15.20 2.80 13.92
CA VAL A 167 14.29 2.90 12.77
C VAL A 167 15.07 2.92 11.45
N GLU A 168 14.48 2.36 10.41
CA GLU A 168 14.93 2.55 9.04
C GLU A 168 14.34 3.83 8.46
N THR A 169 15.20 4.81 8.24
CA THR A 169 14.79 6.14 7.79
C THR A 169 14.81 6.31 6.27
N CYS A 170 14.98 5.23 5.51
CA CYS A 170 14.85 5.26 4.05
C CYS A 170 13.46 5.75 3.65
N VAL A 171 13.41 6.72 2.73
CA VAL A 171 12.13 7.21 2.21
C VAL A 171 11.61 6.21 1.19
N ARG A 172 10.52 5.52 1.56
CA ARG A 172 9.80 4.53 0.75
C ARG A 172 8.32 4.88 0.67
N PRO A 173 7.58 4.39 -0.32
CA PRO A 173 6.16 4.72 -0.52
C PRO A 173 5.23 4.11 0.54
N ASN A 174 5.69 3.12 1.29
CA ASN A 174 4.89 2.35 2.27
C ASN A 174 4.22 3.23 3.32
N GLN A 175 4.81 4.36 3.66
CA GLN A 175 4.26 5.35 4.60
C GLN A 175 2.89 5.91 4.15
N LEU A 176 2.54 5.82 2.87
CA LEU A 176 1.25 6.27 2.35
C LEU A 176 0.07 5.52 2.98
N PHE A 177 0.25 4.27 3.35
CA PHE A 177 -0.84 3.47 3.94
C PHE A 177 -1.25 3.95 5.33
N ALA A 178 -0.38 4.68 6.04
CA ALA A 178 -0.75 5.32 7.31
C ALA A 178 -1.79 6.45 7.13
N LEU A 179 -1.94 6.99 5.91
CA LEU A 179 -2.83 8.10 5.54
C LEU A 179 -4.03 7.65 4.70
N SER A 180 -3.81 6.71 3.77
CA SER A 180 -4.76 6.37 2.71
C SER A 180 -5.80 5.32 3.10
N LEU A 181 -5.53 4.49 4.11
CA LEU A 181 -6.45 3.45 4.54
C LEU A 181 -7.75 4.03 5.13
N PRO A 182 -8.89 3.30 5.07
CA PRO A 182 -10.18 3.78 5.59
C PRO A 182 -10.17 4.23 7.05
N TYR A 183 -9.35 3.57 7.87
CA TYR A 183 -9.05 3.98 9.24
C TYR A 183 -7.57 4.33 9.34
N PRO A 184 -7.19 5.59 9.06
CA PRO A 184 -5.79 5.99 9.10
C PRO A 184 -5.27 6.02 10.54
N VAL A 185 -4.03 5.55 10.71
CA VAL A 185 -3.38 5.55 12.02
C VAL A 185 -2.69 6.88 12.34
N LEU A 186 -2.29 7.64 11.31
CA LEU A 186 -1.69 8.97 11.44
C LEU A 186 -2.76 10.06 11.55
N ASP A 187 -2.49 11.13 12.28
CA ASP A 187 -3.37 12.28 12.40
C ASP A 187 -3.31 13.16 11.15
N GLU A 188 -4.46 13.73 10.74
CA GLU A 188 -4.62 14.48 9.48
C GLU A 188 -3.71 15.69 9.37
N GLU A 189 -3.43 16.39 10.47
CA GLU A 189 -2.53 17.54 10.54
C GLU A 189 -1.12 17.26 10.01
N ARG A 190 -0.74 15.98 9.95
CA ARG A 190 0.59 15.51 9.54
C ARG A 190 0.67 15.05 8.08
N TYR A 191 -0.48 14.93 7.41
CA TYR A 191 -0.54 14.40 6.04
C TYR A 191 0.26 15.24 5.06
N ALA A 192 0.18 16.56 5.17
CA ALA A 192 0.87 17.48 4.26
C ALA A 192 2.39 17.28 4.27
N SER A 193 3.01 17.05 5.43
CA SER A 193 4.45 16.81 5.56
C SER A 193 4.86 15.49 4.89
N VAL A 194 4.15 14.41 5.20
CA VAL A 194 4.42 13.09 4.60
C VAL A 194 4.24 13.14 3.08
N LEU A 195 3.13 13.72 2.59
CA LEU A 195 2.86 13.84 1.15
C LEU A 195 3.91 14.70 0.44
N SER A 196 4.35 15.80 1.05
CA SER A 196 5.43 16.63 0.52
C SER A 196 6.72 15.84 0.34
N ARG A 197 7.09 15.01 1.31
CA ARG A 197 8.27 14.13 1.23
C ARG A 197 8.13 13.09 0.13
N VAL A 198 7.00 12.37 0.11
CA VAL A 198 6.71 11.34 -0.91
C VAL A 198 6.73 11.94 -2.31
N ARG A 199 6.07 13.07 -2.50
CA ARG A 199 6.01 13.76 -3.79
C ARG A 199 7.40 14.12 -4.32
N ARG A 200 8.23 14.74 -3.48
CA ARG A 200 9.57 15.18 -3.89
C ARG A 200 10.52 14.04 -4.19
N CYS A 201 10.43 12.94 -3.46
CA CYS A 201 11.42 11.87 -3.51
C CYS A 201 10.99 10.71 -4.40
N LEU A 202 9.69 10.43 -4.49
CA LEU A 202 9.21 9.17 -5.04
C LEU A 202 8.28 9.30 -6.25
N LEU A 203 7.50 10.39 -6.34
CA LEU A 203 6.48 10.52 -7.38
C LEU A 203 7.11 10.70 -8.77
N THR A 204 6.57 9.94 -9.73
CA THR A 204 6.87 10.03 -11.17
C THR A 204 5.56 10.07 -11.95
N PRO A 205 5.57 10.34 -13.26
CA PRO A 205 4.37 10.29 -14.09
C PRO A 205 3.72 8.89 -14.19
N TYR A 206 4.45 7.82 -13.85
CA TYR A 206 4.03 6.44 -14.04
C TYR A 206 3.73 5.70 -12.74
N GLY A 207 4.04 6.29 -11.59
CA GLY A 207 3.87 5.68 -10.28
C GLY A 207 4.82 6.25 -9.24
N LEU A 208 5.10 5.47 -8.20
CA LEU A 208 6.05 5.87 -7.16
C LEU A 208 7.27 4.96 -7.13
N ARG A 209 8.45 5.57 -6.98
CA ARG A 209 9.70 4.84 -6.72
C ARG A 209 9.58 4.08 -5.41
N THR A 210 10.14 2.90 -5.38
CA THR A 210 10.20 2.05 -4.18
C THR A 210 11.26 2.49 -3.17
N LEU A 211 12.22 3.30 -3.61
CA LEU A 211 13.26 3.90 -2.78
C LEU A 211 13.62 5.28 -3.32
N ALA A 212 13.88 6.24 -2.44
CA ALA A 212 14.32 7.58 -2.85
C ALA A 212 15.70 7.55 -3.52
N PRO A 213 15.93 8.35 -4.60
CA PRO A 213 17.22 8.39 -5.30
C PRO A 213 18.43 8.76 -4.42
N SER A 214 18.20 9.48 -3.32
CA SER A 214 19.26 9.86 -2.38
C SER A 214 19.60 8.76 -1.35
N ALA A 215 18.86 7.65 -1.33
CA ALA A 215 19.11 6.59 -0.36
C ALA A 215 20.24 5.65 -0.80
N PRO A 216 21.05 5.14 0.12
CA PRO A 216 21.98 4.08 -0.17
C PRO A 216 21.30 2.87 -0.78
N GLY A 217 21.90 2.28 -1.80
CA GLY A 217 21.35 1.10 -2.47
C GLY A 217 20.26 1.42 -3.51
N TYR A 218 20.03 2.69 -3.87
CA TYR A 218 19.13 3.05 -4.96
C TYR A 218 19.60 2.44 -6.28
N ARG A 219 18.73 1.70 -6.94
CA ARG A 219 18.95 1.02 -8.23
C ARG A 219 17.77 1.34 -9.16
N PRO A 220 17.92 2.34 -10.03
CA PRO A 220 16.80 2.81 -10.86
C PRO A 220 16.48 1.91 -12.05
N LEU A 221 17.43 1.14 -12.56
CA LEU A 221 17.27 0.38 -13.80
C LEU A 221 16.98 -1.08 -13.50
N TYR A 222 15.92 -1.62 -14.15
CA TYR A 222 15.56 -3.02 -14.07
C TYR A 222 16.13 -3.79 -15.27
N GLU A 223 17.44 -4.03 -15.25
CA GLU A 223 18.21 -4.59 -16.37
C GLU A 223 19.17 -5.70 -15.92
N GLY A 224 19.84 -6.34 -16.88
CA GLY A 224 20.80 -7.41 -16.62
C GLY A 224 20.14 -8.79 -16.49
N GLY A 225 20.82 -9.70 -15.80
CA GLY A 225 20.34 -11.05 -15.51
C GLY A 225 19.27 -11.08 -14.40
N PRO A 226 18.75 -12.29 -14.07
CA PRO A 226 17.69 -12.39 -13.04
C PRO A 226 18.10 -11.79 -11.68
N ALA A 227 19.33 -12.04 -11.22
CA ALA A 227 19.78 -11.55 -9.92
C ALA A 227 19.89 -10.02 -9.87
N GLU A 228 20.45 -9.39 -10.94
CA GLU A 228 20.54 -7.94 -11.03
C GLU A 228 19.16 -7.27 -11.06
N ARG A 229 18.21 -7.86 -11.78
CA ARG A 229 16.83 -7.39 -11.83
C ARG A 229 16.13 -7.51 -10.48
N ASP A 230 16.28 -8.66 -9.80
CA ASP A 230 15.72 -8.85 -8.46
C ASP A 230 16.31 -7.86 -7.46
N GLU A 231 17.61 -7.54 -7.56
CA GLU A 231 18.25 -6.51 -6.72
C GLU A 231 17.71 -5.09 -6.96
N ALA A 232 17.17 -4.79 -8.13
CA ALA A 232 16.55 -3.49 -8.44
C ALA A 232 15.06 -3.43 -8.13
N TYR A 233 14.37 -4.57 -8.08
CA TYR A 233 12.90 -4.70 -8.12
C TYR A 233 12.15 -3.87 -7.08
N HIS A 234 12.72 -3.70 -5.87
CA HIS A 234 12.16 -2.85 -4.81
C HIS A 234 13.19 -1.83 -4.28
N GLN A 235 14.19 -1.49 -5.09
CA GLN A 235 15.28 -0.58 -4.69
C GLN A 235 15.38 0.67 -5.58
N GLY A 236 14.28 1.07 -6.21
CA GLY A 236 14.26 2.29 -7.00
C GLY A 236 13.27 2.26 -8.16
N THR A 237 12.89 1.08 -8.65
CA THR A 237 11.86 0.93 -9.69
C THR A 237 10.55 1.60 -9.28
N VAL A 238 9.81 2.08 -10.27
CA VAL A 238 8.53 2.76 -10.12
C VAL A 238 7.39 1.75 -10.21
N TRP A 239 6.45 1.81 -9.27
CA TRP A 239 5.29 0.93 -9.22
C TRP A 239 3.98 1.72 -9.37
N PRO A 240 3.19 1.47 -10.44
CA PRO A 240 1.93 2.17 -10.71
C PRO A 240 0.84 1.92 -9.68
N TRP A 241 0.77 0.72 -9.10
CA TRP A 241 -0.29 0.37 -8.14
C TRP A 241 -0.34 1.30 -6.92
N LEU A 242 0.79 1.90 -6.55
CA LEU A 242 0.89 2.85 -5.44
C LEU A 242 0.17 4.18 -5.70
N LEU A 243 -0.17 4.47 -6.96
CA LEU A 243 -0.92 5.69 -7.33
C LEU A 243 -2.31 5.74 -6.69
N GLY A 244 -2.96 4.58 -6.49
CA GLY A 244 -4.24 4.53 -5.80
C GLY A 244 -4.15 5.04 -4.36
N ALA A 245 -3.19 4.53 -3.60
CA ALA A 245 -2.94 4.97 -2.23
C ALA A 245 -2.47 6.44 -2.16
N TYR A 246 -1.60 6.86 -3.09
CA TYR A 246 -1.13 8.24 -3.17
C TYR A 246 -2.28 9.22 -3.45
N GLY A 247 -3.10 8.93 -4.46
CA GLY A 247 -4.23 9.80 -4.82
C GLY A 247 -5.26 9.89 -3.70
N GLU A 248 -5.58 8.77 -3.04
CA GLU A 248 -6.50 8.79 -1.89
C GLU A 248 -5.94 9.62 -0.73
N ALA A 249 -4.65 9.49 -0.41
CA ALA A 249 -4.00 10.31 0.62
C ALA A 249 -4.00 11.81 0.26
N VAL A 250 -3.74 12.16 -1.01
CA VAL A 250 -3.81 13.55 -1.49
C VAL A 250 -5.23 14.11 -1.36
N LEU A 251 -6.26 13.36 -1.77
CA LEU A 251 -7.65 13.81 -1.65
C LEU A 251 -8.08 14.01 -0.20
N ARG A 252 -7.62 13.18 0.72
CA ARG A 252 -7.88 13.32 2.17
C ARG A 252 -7.22 14.55 2.77
N ALA A 253 -6.01 14.90 2.32
CA ALA A 253 -5.26 16.06 2.79
C ALA A 253 -5.69 17.38 2.11
N ALA A 254 -6.52 17.32 1.06
CA ALA A 254 -6.79 18.44 0.19
C ALA A 254 -7.71 19.49 0.84
N TRP A 255 -7.24 20.71 1.02
CA TRP A 255 -8.08 21.88 1.29
C TRP A 255 -8.73 22.45 0.00
N ASP A 256 -8.07 22.23 -1.17
CA ASP A 256 -8.58 22.52 -2.51
C ASP A 256 -8.67 21.21 -3.31
N VAL A 257 -9.80 20.52 -3.18
CA VAL A 257 -10.05 19.26 -3.87
C VAL A 257 -10.00 19.42 -5.40
N PRO A 258 -10.67 20.42 -6.01
CA PRO A 258 -10.58 20.65 -7.45
C PRO A 258 -9.16 20.86 -7.96
N GLY A 259 -8.35 21.66 -7.28
CA GLY A 259 -6.95 21.89 -7.62
C GLY A 259 -6.11 20.62 -7.52
N SER A 260 -6.30 19.85 -6.47
CA SER A 260 -5.61 18.57 -6.26
C SER A 260 -5.96 17.55 -7.34
N VAL A 261 -7.22 17.46 -7.76
CA VAL A 261 -7.66 16.59 -8.86
C VAL A 261 -7.00 16.99 -10.19
N ARG A 262 -6.98 18.29 -10.53
CA ARG A 262 -6.30 18.77 -11.76
C ARG A 262 -4.81 18.40 -11.73
N GLU A 263 -4.15 18.58 -10.60
CA GLU A 263 -2.74 18.27 -10.46
C GLU A 263 -2.47 16.77 -10.61
N LEU A 264 -3.24 15.91 -9.96
CA LEU A 264 -3.13 14.46 -10.09
C LEU A 264 -3.32 14.00 -11.54
N LEU A 265 -4.41 14.44 -12.19
CA LEU A 265 -4.69 14.12 -13.60
C LEU A 265 -3.57 14.57 -14.54
N ARG A 266 -3.00 15.77 -14.31
CA ARG A 266 -1.84 16.25 -15.08
C ARG A 266 -0.61 15.38 -14.85
N THR A 267 -0.33 15.00 -13.62
CA THR A 267 0.85 14.20 -13.25
C THR A 267 0.81 12.81 -13.89
N ILE A 268 -0.33 12.14 -13.85
CA ILE A 268 -0.48 10.77 -14.37
C ILE A 268 -0.81 10.71 -15.86
N ARG A 269 -0.95 11.85 -16.53
CA ARG A 269 -1.31 11.90 -17.97
C ARG A 269 -0.42 11.03 -18.85
N PRO A 270 0.93 11.01 -18.70
CA PRO A 270 1.80 10.17 -19.54
C PRO A 270 1.47 8.68 -19.44
N LEU A 271 1.06 8.20 -18.27
CA LEU A 271 0.65 6.80 -18.08
C LEU A 271 -0.53 6.44 -19.01
N PHE A 272 -1.50 7.33 -19.18
CA PHE A 272 -2.69 7.08 -20.01
C PHE A 272 -2.55 7.52 -21.47
N ALA A 273 -1.79 8.59 -21.73
CA ALA A 273 -1.66 9.14 -23.08
C ALA A 273 -0.54 8.48 -23.91
N GLN A 274 0.44 7.87 -23.26
CA GLN A 274 1.61 7.29 -23.91
C GLN A 274 1.70 5.78 -23.60
N HIS A 275 1.85 5.40 -22.33
CA HIS A 275 2.15 4.02 -21.97
C HIS A 275 1.10 2.99 -22.40
N LEU A 276 -0.19 3.33 -22.41
CA LEU A 276 -1.24 2.39 -22.87
C LEU A 276 -1.07 1.96 -24.34
N GLY A 277 -0.27 2.69 -25.11
CA GLY A 277 0.10 2.33 -26.50
C GLY A 277 1.44 1.61 -26.64
N ASP A 278 2.25 1.53 -25.57
CA ASP A 278 3.63 1.07 -25.69
C ASP A 278 3.80 -0.44 -25.53
N ALA A 279 3.54 -0.98 -24.33
CA ALA A 279 3.86 -2.37 -24.00
C ALA A 279 2.64 -3.30 -24.14
N GLY A 280 1.82 -3.40 -23.13
CA GLY A 280 0.67 -4.31 -23.05
C GLY A 280 -0.61 -3.82 -23.73
N ILE A 281 -0.56 -2.92 -24.65
CA ILE A 281 -1.63 -2.21 -25.38
C ILE A 281 -2.99 -2.22 -24.67
N GLY A 282 -3.34 -1.08 -24.05
CA GLY A 282 -4.56 -0.95 -23.23
C GLY A 282 -4.43 -1.49 -21.81
N SER A 283 -3.23 -1.88 -21.39
CA SER A 283 -2.93 -2.31 -20.01
C SER A 283 -1.80 -1.49 -19.42
N VAL A 284 -1.54 -1.70 -18.11
CA VAL A 284 -0.47 -1.02 -17.36
C VAL A 284 0.57 -2.04 -16.93
N SER A 285 1.84 -1.75 -17.24
CA SER A 285 2.98 -2.57 -16.84
C SER A 285 3.12 -2.65 -15.33
N GLU A 286 3.82 -3.68 -14.87
CA GLU A 286 4.06 -3.92 -13.47
C GLU A 286 4.92 -2.83 -12.84
N ILE A 287 6.06 -2.55 -13.47
CA ILE A 287 7.05 -1.57 -13.02
C ILE A 287 7.54 -0.71 -14.18
N PHE A 288 8.24 0.37 -13.81
CA PHE A 288 9.04 1.18 -14.73
C PHE A 288 10.40 1.43 -14.10
N ASP A 289 11.39 1.77 -14.94
CA ASP A 289 12.68 2.23 -14.43
C ASP A 289 12.49 3.46 -13.53
N GLY A 290 13.32 3.55 -12.48
CA GLY A 290 13.27 4.63 -11.50
C GLY A 290 13.64 5.99 -12.06
N ASP A 291 14.53 6.02 -13.06
CA ASP A 291 15.01 7.25 -13.69
C ASP A 291 14.44 7.42 -15.11
N PRO A 292 14.31 8.68 -15.61
CA PRO A 292 13.86 8.94 -16.97
C PRO A 292 14.74 8.21 -18.01
N PRO A 293 14.13 7.71 -19.10
CA PRO A 293 12.76 7.93 -19.55
C PRO A 293 11.68 7.07 -18.89
N HIS A 294 11.97 6.31 -17.85
CA HIS A 294 11.04 5.40 -17.16
C HIS A 294 10.54 4.30 -18.10
N LEU A 295 11.43 3.48 -18.61
CA LEU A 295 11.06 2.37 -19.49
C LEU A 295 10.16 1.37 -18.74
N PRO A 296 9.06 0.88 -19.38
CA PRO A 296 8.19 -0.14 -18.79
C PRO A 296 8.91 -1.48 -18.71
N ASN A 297 8.74 -2.17 -17.58
CA ASN A 297 9.40 -3.42 -17.25
C ASN A 297 8.46 -4.36 -16.46
N GLY A 298 8.96 -5.55 -16.12
CA GLY A 298 8.17 -6.58 -15.43
C GLY A 298 7.10 -7.18 -16.33
N CYS A 299 5.97 -7.57 -15.75
CA CYS A 299 4.81 -8.02 -16.52
C CYS A 299 4.22 -6.85 -17.32
N ILE A 300 3.96 -7.07 -18.61
CA ILE A 300 3.38 -6.04 -19.51
C ILE A 300 1.94 -5.65 -19.13
N ALA A 301 1.25 -6.49 -18.36
CA ALA A 301 -0.13 -6.31 -17.93
C ALA A 301 -0.27 -6.83 -16.49
N GLN A 302 -0.12 -5.93 -15.50
CA GLN A 302 -0.18 -6.31 -14.09
C GLN A 302 -1.54 -5.95 -13.49
N ALA A 303 -2.19 -6.94 -12.85
CA ALA A 303 -3.55 -6.79 -12.33
C ALA A 303 -3.70 -5.63 -11.33
N TRP A 304 -2.83 -5.51 -10.34
CA TRP A 304 -2.93 -4.43 -9.35
C TRP A 304 -2.55 -3.06 -9.90
N SER A 305 -1.66 -2.98 -10.90
CA SER A 305 -1.37 -1.72 -11.59
C SER A 305 -2.63 -1.20 -12.30
N VAL A 306 -3.32 -2.07 -13.04
CA VAL A 306 -4.59 -1.73 -13.70
C VAL A 306 -5.67 -1.38 -12.68
N ALA A 307 -5.86 -2.22 -11.67
CA ALA A 307 -6.92 -2.04 -10.67
C ALA A 307 -6.77 -0.74 -9.88
N GLU A 308 -5.58 -0.41 -9.40
CA GLU A 308 -5.33 0.80 -8.63
C GLU A 308 -5.35 2.08 -9.48
N CYS A 309 -4.93 2.00 -10.74
CA CYS A 309 -5.14 3.11 -11.68
C CYS A 309 -6.63 3.37 -11.94
N LEU A 310 -7.43 2.32 -12.15
CA LEU A 310 -8.89 2.45 -12.30
C LEU A 310 -9.54 2.99 -11.02
N ARG A 311 -9.12 2.49 -9.85
CA ARG A 311 -9.60 3.00 -8.56
C ARG A 311 -9.27 4.47 -8.38
N LEU A 312 -8.05 4.89 -8.72
CA LEU A 312 -7.66 6.30 -8.69
C LEU A 312 -8.56 7.15 -9.59
N LEU A 313 -8.75 6.75 -10.86
CA LEU A 313 -9.61 7.49 -11.79
C LEU A 313 -11.04 7.61 -11.26
N HIS A 314 -11.57 6.57 -10.63
CA HIS A 314 -12.89 6.58 -10.00
C HIS A 314 -12.95 7.59 -8.85
N LEU A 315 -11.96 7.59 -7.95
CA LEU A 315 -11.86 8.55 -6.84
C LEU A 315 -11.79 10.00 -7.34
N LEU A 316 -10.99 10.27 -8.39
CA LEU A 316 -10.87 11.60 -8.99
C LEU A 316 -12.18 12.06 -9.63
N LYS A 317 -12.89 11.15 -10.31
CA LYS A 317 -14.21 11.41 -10.89
C LYS A 317 -15.25 11.74 -9.83
N GLU A 318 -15.28 10.99 -8.73
CA GLU A 318 -16.18 11.26 -7.60
C GLU A 318 -15.86 12.59 -6.92
N ALA A 319 -14.56 12.89 -6.71
CA ALA A 319 -14.11 14.09 -6.01
C ALA A 319 -14.36 15.38 -6.80
N ALA A 320 -14.23 15.39 -8.14
CA ALA A 320 -14.43 16.55 -9.00
C ALA A 320 -14.96 16.16 -10.39
N PRO A 321 -16.25 15.81 -10.52
CA PRO A 321 -16.83 15.25 -11.76
C PRO A 321 -16.64 16.15 -13.00
N GLY A 322 -16.77 17.47 -12.86
CA GLY A 322 -16.60 18.41 -13.96
C GLY A 322 -15.17 18.45 -14.50
N ILE A 323 -14.18 18.48 -13.61
CA ILE A 323 -12.76 18.47 -13.98
C ILE A 323 -12.38 17.15 -14.66
N TYR A 324 -12.89 16.04 -14.12
CA TYR A 324 -12.65 14.73 -14.72
C TYR A 324 -13.25 14.62 -16.13
N ALA A 325 -14.47 15.13 -16.34
CA ALA A 325 -15.12 15.14 -17.65
C ALA A 325 -14.34 15.99 -18.69
N GLU A 326 -13.82 17.16 -18.30
CA GLU A 326 -12.95 17.98 -19.15
C GLU A 326 -11.66 17.22 -19.54
N TRP A 327 -11.02 16.56 -18.56
CA TRP A 327 -9.83 15.76 -18.81
C TRP A 327 -10.10 14.59 -19.75
N GLU A 328 -11.19 13.84 -19.54
CA GLU A 328 -11.60 12.72 -20.39
C GLU A 328 -11.90 13.18 -21.84
N ALA A 329 -12.60 14.31 -22.01
CA ALA A 329 -12.87 14.86 -23.32
C ALA A 329 -11.60 15.27 -24.08
N ASN A 330 -10.61 15.84 -23.36
CA ASN A 330 -9.32 16.20 -23.95
C ASN A 330 -8.46 14.99 -24.28
N ALA A 331 -8.51 13.93 -23.47
CA ALA A 331 -7.81 12.66 -23.76
C ALA A 331 -8.33 12.00 -25.04
N ARG A 332 -9.66 12.06 -25.29
CA ARG A 332 -10.29 11.53 -26.52
C ARG A 332 -9.93 12.34 -27.76
N LYS A 333 -9.70 13.65 -27.64
CA LYS A 333 -9.33 14.53 -28.77
C LYS A 333 -7.84 14.43 -29.16
N GLY A 334 -6.97 14.11 -28.24
CA GLY A 334 -5.53 13.99 -28.46
C GLY A 334 -5.07 12.60 -28.95
N GLY A 335 -5.99 11.69 -29.19
CA GLY A 335 -5.75 10.34 -29.73
C GLY A 335 -5.91 10.22 -31.25
N ASN A 336 -5.81 11.32 -31.99
CA ASN A 336 -5.72 11.35 -33.47
C ASN A 336 -4.33 11.79 -33.91
#